data_31324191d49e6cb53ac44ea0c889ff29
#
_entry.id   31324191d49e6cb53ac44ea0c889ff29
#
_cell.length_a   1.000
_cell.length_b   1.000
_cell.length_c   1.000
_cell.angle_alpha   90.00
_cell.angle_beta   90.00
_cell.angle_gamma   90.00
#
_symmetry.space_group_name_H-M   'P 1'
#
loop_
_entity.id
_entity.type
_entity.pdbx_description
1 polymer ?
#
loop_
_entity_poly.entity_id
_entity_poly.type
_entity_poly.pdbx_seq_one_letter_code
_entity_poly.pdbx_strand_id
1 'polypeptide(L)'
;RSTGVRVELGTMVLEVTPDKKIHCVSKEKGYQILEAKSVILCMGCRERTRGAIGTPGTRPAGIYTAGAAQRYVNMEGYLVGKRVLILGSGDIGMIMARRMTLEGAHVKAVYEVQPYPSGLPRNIEQCLNDYGIPLYLSHTVTDIHGRARLEAVTVSQVDERLRPIPGTEERVE
;
A
#
# COMPACT_ATOMS: atom_id res chain seq x y z
N ARG A 1 -36.02 -6.92 -0.72
CA ARG A 1 -36.30 -8.23 -0.09
C ARG A 1 -35.30 -8.43 1.04
N SER A 2 -35.78 -8.70 2.27
CA SER A 2 -34.91 -9.08 3.38
C SER A 2 -34.26 -10.43 3.04
N THR A 3 -32.93 -10.49 3.05
CA THR A 3 -32.20 -11.74 2.75
C THR A 3 -32.18 -12.70 3.95
N GLY A 4 -32.65 -12.27 5.13
CA GLY A 4 -32.55 -13.06 6.38
C GLY A 4 -31.11 -13.19 6.91
N VAL A 5 -30.13 -12.50 6.29
CA VAL A 5 -28.74 -12.53 6.75
C VAL A 5 -28.59 -11.74 8.04
N ARG A 6 -28.03 -12.38 9.07
CA ARG A 6 -27.67 -11.71 10.31
C ARG A 6 -26.33 -10.99 10.17
N VAL A 7 -26.29 -9.70 10.49
CA VAL A 7 -25.09 -8.87 10.45
C VAL A 7 -24.70 -8.51 11.88
N GLU A 8 -23.49 -8.86 12.29
CA GLU A 8 -22.94 -8.56 13.61
C GLU A 8 -22.00 -7.35 13.50
N LEU A 9 -22.52 -6.15 13.78
CA LEU A 9 -21.74 -4.91 13.80
C LEU A 9 -20.95 -4.79 15.10
N GLY A 10 -19.87 -3.98 15.09
CA GLY A 10 -19.02 -3.76 16.26
C GLY A 10 -18.39 -5.03 16.84
N THR A 11 -18.25 -6.07 16.00
CA THR A 11 -17.76 -7.39 16.39
C THR A 11 -16.43 -7.68 15.68
N MET A 12 -15.39 -8.00 16.44
CA MET A 12 -14.08 -8.38 15.90
C MET A 12 -13.92 -9.89 15.95
N VAL A 13 -13.54 -10.49 14.84
CA VAL A 13 -13.11 -11.88 14.79
C VAL A 13 -11.65 -11.95 15.24
N LEU A 14 -11.38 -12.78 16.23
CA LEU A 14 -10.05 -12.98 16.82
C LEU A 14 -9.34 -14.16 16.17
N GLU A 15 -10.08 -15.25 15.93
CA GLU A 15 -9.54 -16.49 15.39
C GLU A 15 -10.61 -17.24 14.62
N VAL A 16 -10.20 -17.96 13.60
CA VAL A 16 -11.01 -18.98 12.91
C VAL A 16 -10.22 -20.28 12.97
N THR A 17 -10.77 -21.26 13.67
CA THR A 17 -10.12 -22.55 13.88
C THR A 17 -10.33 -23.49 12.70
N PRO A 18 -9.51 -24.55 12.53
CA PRO A 18 -9.67 -25.53 11.45
C PRO A 18 -11.03 -26.26 11.48
N ASP A 19 -11.63 -26.45 12.66
CA ASP A 19 -12.96 -27.01 12.84
C ASP A 19 -14.10 -26.00 12.64
N LYS A 20 -13.76 -24.83 12.08
CA LYS A 20 -14.70 -23.76 11.66
C LYS A 20 -15.45 -23.10 12.82
N LYS A 21 -14.84 -23.02 13.99
CA LYS A 21 -15.27 -22.16 15.08
C LYS A 21 -14.68 -20.76 14.88
N ILE A 22 -15.54 -19.76 14.99
CA ILE A 22 -15.18 -18.36 14.85
C ILE A 22 -15.21 -17.74 16.25
N HIS A 23 -14.04 -17.44 16.78
CA HIS A 23 -13.88 -16.74 18.05
C HIS A 23 -14.01 -15.25 17.81
N CYS A 24 -14.98 -14.60 18.43
CA CYS A 24 -15.21 -13.18 18.23
C CYS A 24 -15.52 -12.46 19.55
N VAL A 25 -15.33 -11.15 19.53
CA VAL A 25 -15.59 -10.28 20.69
C VAL A 25 -16.34 -9.03 20.22
N SER A 26 -17.31 -8.61 21.01
CA SER A 26 -18.01 -7.34 20.85
C SER A 26 -18.20 -6.64 22.19
N LYS A 27 -18.44 -5.33 22.16
CA LYS A 27 -18.73 -4.57 23.38
C LYS A 27 -20.03 -5.00 24.05
N GLU A 28 -21.02 -5.38 23.25
CA GLU A 28 -22.36 -5.71 23.76
C GLU A 28 -22.48 -7.14 24.26
N LYS A 29 -21.87 -8.10 23.54
CA LYS A 29 -22.05 -9.54 23.78
C LYS A 29 -20.83 -10.20 24.42
N GLY A 30 -19.72 -9.45 24.60
CA GLY A 30 -18.47 -10.01 25.08
C GLY A 30 -17.86 -11.01 24.12
N TYR A 31 -17.15 -11.99 24.65
CA TYR A 31 -16.54 -13.06 23.88
C TYR A 31 -17.57 -14.14 23.53
N GLN A 32 -17.57 -14.57 22.28
CA GLN A 32 -18.47 -15.58 21.74
C GLN A 32 -17.73 -16.53 20.79
N ILE A 33 -18.22 -17.75 20.70
CA ILE A 33 -17.79 -18.73 19.71
C ILE A 33 -18.99 -19.06 18.83
N LEU A 34 -18.83 -18.83 17.52
CA LEU A 34 -19.83 -19.16 16.51
C LEU A 34 -19.36 -20.38 15.72
N GLU A 35 -20.23 -21.35 15.51
CA GLU A 35 -19.95 -22.50 14.67
C GLU A 35 -20.51 -22.32 13.26
N ALA A 36 -19.75 -22.67 12.24
CA ALA A 36 -20.15 -22.53 10.86
C ALA A 36 -19.83 -23.80 10.04
N LYS A 37 -20.66 -24.08 9.04
CA LYS A 37 -20.37 -25.14 8.06
C LYS A 37 -19.30 -24.71 7.06
N SER A 38 -19.27 -23.42 6.74
CA SER A 38 -18.29 -22.81 5.83
C SER A 38 -17.99 -21.38 6.28
N VAL A 39 -16.77 -20.92 6.06
CA VAL A 39 -16.32 -19.54 6.35
C VAL A 39 -15.80 -18.91 5.07
N ILE A 40 -16.30 -17.73 4.74
CA ILE A 40 -15.80 -16.91 3.62
C ILE A 40 -15.08 -15.71 4.20
N LEU A 41 -13.79 -15.57 3.86
CA LEU A 41 -12.97 -14.47 4.32
C LEU A 41 -13.07 -13.30 3.33
N CYS A 42 -13.63 -12.17 3.78
CA CYS A 42 -13.77 -10.94 3.00
C CYS A 42 -13.18 -9.74 3.78
N MET A 43 -12.04 -9.93 4.41
CA MET A 43 -11.43 -8.99 5.33
C MET A 43 -10.40 -8.05 4.70
N GLY A 44 -10.30 -8.06 3.36
CA GLY A 44 -9.28 -7.31 2.63
C GLY A 44 -7.87 -7.84 2.90
N CYS A 45 -6.88 -7.00 2.67
CA CYS A 45 -5.49 -7.34 2.97
C CYS A 45 -4.77 -6.17 3.65
N ARG A 46 -3.68 -6.47 4.30
CA ARG A 46 -2.79 -5.48 4.88
C ARG A 46 -1.65 -5.19 3.92
N GLU A 47 -1.38 -3.91 3.72
CA GLU A 47 -0.23 -3.46 2.93
C GLU A 47 1.09 -3.85 3.60
N ARG A 48 2.10 -4.08 2.76
CA ARG A 48 3.46 -4.26 3.25
C ARG A 48 4.02 -2.92 3.71
N THR A 49 4.40 -2.85 4.96
CA THR A 49 5.11 -1.68 5.50
C THR A 49 6.56 -1.66 5.03
N ARG A 50 7.25 -0.52 5.20
CA ARG A 50 8.68 -0.42 4.95
C ARG A 50 9.49 -1.56 5.59
N GLY A 51 9.19 -1.91 6.85
CA GLY A 51 9.87 -2.99 7.55
C GLY A 51 9.62 -4.36 6.92
N ALA A 52 8.41 -4.60 6.41
CA ALA A 52 8.05 -5.86 5.76
C ALA A 52 8.73 -6.05 4.39
N ILE A 53 9.04 -4.96 3.68
CA ILE A 53 9.78 -5.00 2.40
C ILE A 53 11.29 -4.82 2.58
N GLY A 54 11.76 -4.58 3.82
CA GLY A 54 13.18 -4.51 4.14
C GLY A 54 13.93 -3.33 3.53
N THR A 55 13.26 -2.23 3.15
CA THR A 55 13.93 -1.07 2.54
C THR A 55 14.94 -0.44 3.51
N PRO A 56 16.24 -0.37 3.15
CA PRO A 56 17.30 0.14 4.03
C PRO A 56 17.26 1.67 4.16
N GLY A 57 18.22 2.21 4.92
CA GLY A 57 18.40 3.65 5.13
C GLY A 57 17.81 4.19 6.43
N THR A 58 17.80 5.50 6.56
CA THR A 58 17.32 6.21 7.76
C THR A 58 15.81 6.07 7.95
N ARG A 59 15.30 6.45 9.11
CA ARG A 59 13.85 6.35 9.44
C ARG A 59 13.23 7.72 9.71
N PRO A 60 13.21 8.62 8.74
CA PRO A 60 12.59 9.93 8.87
C PRO A 60 11.06 9.84 8.78
N ALA A 61 10.37 10.91 9.18
CA ALA A 61 8.96 11.09 8.82
C ALA A 61 8.81 11.23 7.29
N GLY A 62 7.61 10.94 6.77
CA GLY A 62 7.30 11.08 5.33
C GLY A 62 7.25 9.76 4.56
N ILE A 63 7.37 8.63 5.24
CA ILE A 63 7.24 7.30 4.63
C ILE A 63 5.92 6.69 5.11
N TYR A 64 5.03 6.40 4.18
CA TYR A 64 3.69 5.90 4.44
C TYR A 64 3.41 4.65 3.60
N THR A 65 2.55 3.77 4.09
CA THR A 65 1.85 2.84 3.21
C THR A 65 0.82 3.61 2.39
N ALA A 66 0.44 3.11 1.22
CA ALA A 66 -0.52 3.79 0.36
C ALA A 66 -1.89 3.98 1.06
N GLY A 67 -2.36 2.98 1.83
CA GLY A 67 -3.62 3.09 2.58
C GLY A 67 -3.55 4.09 3.73
N ALA A 68 -2.41 4.21 4.42
CA ALA A 68 -2.23 5.27 5.43
C ALA A 68 -2.26 6.66 4.77
N ALA A 69 -1.57 6.83 3.63
CA ALA A 69 -1.61 8.07 2.86
C ALA A 69 -3.03 8.38 2.37
N GLN A 70 -3.76 7.37 1.87
CA GLN A 70 -5.14 7.48 1.45
C GLN A 70 -6.05 7.97 2.57
N ARG A 71 -5.90 7.42 3.76
CA ARG A 71 -6.68 7.87 4.92
C ARG A 71 -6.43 9.34 5.23
N TYR A 72 -5.16 9.75 5.32
CA TYR A 72 -4.83 11.16 5.60
C TYR A 72 -5.41 12.10 4.54
N VAL A 73 -5.28 11.77 3.27
CA VAL A 73 -5.78 12.61 2.18
C VAL A 73 -7.31 12.63 2.13
N ASN A 74 -7.96 11.45 2.16
CA ASN A 74 -9.39 11.35 1.89
C ASN A 74 -10.28 11.62 3.12
N MET A 75 -9.80 11.30 4.33
CA MET A 75 -10.61 11.40 5.53
C MET A 75 -10.20 12.53 6.46
N GLU A 76 -8.90 12.84 6.53
CA GLU A 76 -8.36 13.83 7.44
C GLU A 76 -8.04 15.17 6.72
N GLY A 77 -8.06 15.19 5.36
CA GLY A 77 -7.79 16.38 4.57
C GLY A 77 -6.33 16.84 4.58
N TYR A 78 -5.39 15.94 4.90
CA TYR A 78 -3.96 16.26 4.96
C TYR A 78 -3.21 15.73 3.75
N LEU A 79 -2.50 16.60 3.04
CA LEU A 79 -1.55 16.20 2.02
C LEU A 79 -0.24 15.73 2.69
N VAL A 80 0.06 14.43 2.60
CA VAL A 80 1.19 13.80 3.30
C VAL A 80 2.56 14.20 2.74
N GLY A 81 2.62 14.72 1.50
CA GLY A 81 3.85 15.21 0.87
C GLY A 81 3.54 16.02 -0.39
N LYS A 82 4.37 17.02 -0.68
CA LYS A 82 4.27 17.83 -1.90
C LYS A 82 5.02 17.20 -3.09
N ARG A 83 6.11 16.52 -2.81
CA ARG A 83 6.86 15.69 -3.76
C ARG A 83 6.76 14.25 -3.30
N VAL A 84 6.30 13.36 -4.17
CA VAL A 84 5.95 11.99 -3.80
C VAL A 84 6.59 11.01 -4.77
N LEU A 85 7.16 9.97 -4.23
CA LEU A 85 7.59 8.79 -4.95
C LEU A 85 6.75 7.60 -4.46
N ILE A 86 6.31 6.76 -5.37
CA ILE A 86 5.52 5.57 -5.04
C ILE A 86 6.33 4.32 -5.36
N LEU A 87 6.44 3.43 -4.40
CA LEU A 87 7.08 2.13 -4.57
C LEU A 87 6.01 1.05 -4.65
N GLY A 88 5.92 0.43 -5.82
CA GLY A 88 4.94 -0.59 -6.17
C GLY A 88 3.83 -0.08 -7.10
N SER A 89 3.60 -0.79 -8.19
CA SER A 89 2.57 -0.51 -9.20
C SER A 89 1.27 -1.29 -9.00
N GLY A 90 0.99 -1.74 -7.76
CA GLY A 90 -0.32 -2.29 -7.42
C GLY A 90 -1.43 -1.25 -7.56
N ASP A 91 -2.68 -1.69 -7.68
CA ASP A 91 -3.83 -0.81 -7.91
C ASP A 91 -3.89 0.35 -6.91
N ILE A 92 -3.68 0.09 -5.62
CA ILE A 92 -3.73 1.13 -4.60
C ILE A 92 -2.61 2.16 -4.78
N GLY A 93 -1.39 1.73 -5.15
CA GLY A 93 -0.27 2.64 -5.44
C GLY A 93 -0.59 3.58 -6.60
N MET A 94 -1.10 3.05 -7.71
CA MET A 94 -1.47 3.84 -8.89
C MET A 94 -2.65 4.78 -8.62
N ILE A 95 -3.70 4.29 -7.93
CA ILE A 95 -4.84 5.13 -7.52
C ILE A 95 -4.38 6.27 -6.62
N MET A 96 -3.43 6.02 -5.72
CA MET A 96 -2.87 7.07 -4.87
C MET A 96 -1.96 8.04 -5.63
N ALA A 97 -1.24 7.58 -6.66
CA ALA A 97 -0.48 8.47 -7.55
C ALA A 97 -1.41 9.53 -8.16
N ARG A 98 -2.50 9.08 -8.79
CA ARG A 98 -3.53 9.97 -9.32
C ARG A 98 -4.14 10.86 -8.24
N ARG A 99 -4.55 10.27 -7.10
CA ARG A 99 -5.22 11.02 -6.04
C ARG A 99 -4.35 12.14 -5.50
N MET A 100 -3.08 11.86 -5.21
CA MET A 100 -2.15 12.85 -4.71
C MET A 100 -1.86 13.97 -5.73
N THR A 101 -1.81 13.62 -7.02
CA THR A 101 -1.70 14.62 -8.09
C THR A 101 -2.91 15.55 -8.12
N LEU A 102 -4.13 15.02 -7.99
CA LEU A 102 -5.36 15.81 -7.93
C LEU A 102 -5.42 16.74 -6.71
N GLU A 103 -4.78 16.37 -5.60
CA GLU A 103 -4.66 17.20 -4.40
C GLU A 103 -3.46 18.18 -4.45
N GLY A 104 -2.80 18.28 -5.60
CA GLY A 104 -1.72 19.25 -5.82
C GLY A 104 -0.32 18.77 -5.45
N ALA A 105 -0.10 17.49 -5.17
CA ALA A 105 1.24 16.94 -5.06
C ALA A 105 1.86 16.71 -6.44
N HIS A 106 3.19 16.85 -6.52
CA HIS A 106 3.96 16.38 -7.66
C HIS A 106 4.39 14.94 -7.42
N VAL A 107 3.74 14.00 -8.10
CA VAL A 107 4.16 12.59 -8.09
C VAL A 107 5.28 12.43 -9.11
N LYS A 108 6.50 12.20 -8.62
CA LYS A 108 7.70 12.12 -9.46
C LYS A 108 7.71 10.87 -10.35
N ALA A 109 7.37 9.74 -9.75
CA ALA A 109 7.34 8.46 -10.44
C ALA A 109 6.69 7.37 -9.58
N VAL A 110 6.33 6.27 -10.25
CA VAL A 110 6.05 4.97 -9.65
C VAL A 110 7.19 4.02 -10.02
N TYR A 111 7.76 3.33 -9.04
CA TYR A 111 8.81 2.32 -9.23
C TYR A 111 8.25 0.95 -8.92
N GLU A 112 8.50 0.00 -9.80
CA GLU A 112 8.05 -1.39 -9.68
C GLU A 112 9.23 -2.34 -9.77
N VAL A 113 9.35 -3.24 -8.82
CA VAL A 113 10.46 -4.21 -8.79
C VAL A 113 10.34 -5.28 -9.86
N GLN A 114 9.11 -5.60 -10.27
CA GLN A 114 8.84 -6.56 -11.34
C GLN A 114 9.07 -5.94 -12.72
N PRO A 115 9.38 -6.75 -13.77
CA PRO A 115 9.50 -6.28 -15.14
C PRO A 115 8.13 -5.99 -15.79
N TYR A 116 7.06 -6.03 -15.05
CA TYR A 116 5.69 -5.74 -15.48
C TYR A 116 4.91 -5.06 -14.34
N PRO A 117 3.91 -4.23 -14.66
CA PRO A 117 3.05 -3.62 -13.66
C PRO A 117 2.18 -4.66 -12.97
N SER A 118 2.01 -4.53 -11.66
CA SER A 118 1.28 -5.52 -10.83
C SER A 118 -0.22 -5.23 -10.69
N GLY A 119 -0.67 -4.04 -11.07
CA GLY A 119 -2.08 -3.67 -11.04
C GLY A 119 -2.79 -3.81 -12.39
N LEU A 120 -4.06 -3.42 -12.42
CA LEU A 120 -4.91 -3.54 -13.60
C LEU A 120 -4.49 -2.57 -14.72
N PRO A 121 -4.51 -3.00 -16.02
CA PRO A 121 -4.15 -2.14 -17.15
C PRO A 121 -4.91 -0.80 -17.20
N ARG A 122 -6.21 -0.79 -16.84
CA ARG A 122 -6.99 0.43 -16.78
C ARG A 122 -6.44 1.47 -15.79
N ASN A 123 -5.83 1.02 -14.71
CA ASN A 123 -5.25 1.92 -13.70
C ASN A 123 -3.90 2.49 -14.17
N ILE A 124 -3.17 1.78 -15.02
CA ILE A 124 -2.00 2.35 -15.69
C ILE A 124 -2.43 3.54 -16.55
N GLU A 125 -3.45 3.36 -17.39
CA GLU A 125 -3.96 4.43 -18.24
C GLU A 125 -4.52 5.58 -17.41
N GLN A 126 -5.53 5.32 -16.59
CA GLN A 126 -6.31 6.34 -15.88
C GLN A 126 -5.60 6.99 -14.70
N CYS A 127 -4.55 6.37 -14.17
CA CYS A 127 -3.86 6.89 -12.98
C CYS A 127 -2.44 7.37 -13.25
N LEU A 128 -1.80 6.87 -14.31
CA LEU A 128 -0.43 7.25 -14.64
C LEU A 128 -0.36 7.98 -15.97
N ASN A 129 -0.80 7.38 -17.09
CA ASN A 129 -0.66 7.95 -18.42
C ASN A 129 -1.45 9.26 -18.55
N ASP A 130 -2.71 9.31 -18.14
CA ASP A 130 -3.57 10.50 -18.16
C ASP A 130 -2.97 11.68 -17.37
N TYR A 131 -2.06 11.41 -16.42
CA TYR A 131 -1.42 12.41 -15.55
C TYR A 131 0.08 12.60 -15.85
N GLY A 132 0.61 11.92 -16.85
CA GLY A 132 2.03 11.99 -17.21
C GLY A 132 2.97 11.52 -16.11
N ILE A 133 2.53 10.57 -15.26
CA ILE A 133 3.32 10.02 -14.16
C ILE A 133 4.17 8.86 -14.69
N PRO A 134 5.52 8.94 -14.63
CA PRO A 134 6.39 7.88 -15.11
C PRO A 134 6.25 6.59 -14.29
N LEU A 135 6.30 5.45 -14.98
CA LEU A 135 6.40 4.12 -14.39
C LEU A 135 7.74 3.48 -14.78
N TYR A 136 8.57 3.20 -13.78
CA TYR A 136 9.85 2.52 -13.97
C TYR A 136 9.74 1.08 -13.47
N LEU A 137 9.81 0.14 -14.40
CA LEU A 137 9.80 -1.31 -14.14
C LEU A 137 11.22 -1.80 -13.84
N SER A 138 11.34 -2.94 -13.15
CA SER A 138 12.63 -3.51 -12.73
C SER A 138 13.46 -2.53 -11.90
N HIS A 139 12.82 -1.73 -11.04
CA HIS A 139 13.47 -0.77 -10.17
C HIS A 139 12.98 -0.90 -8.74
N THR A 140 13.85 -0.62 -7.78
CA THR A 140 13.49 -0.58 -6.35
C THR A 140 14.22 0.53 -5.62
N VAL A 141 13.70 0.90 -4.45
CA VAL A 141 14.39 1.82 -3.53
C VAL A 141 15.42 1.02 -2.73
N THR A 142 16.68 1.42 -2.84
CA THR A 142 17.82 0.77 -2.19
C THR A 142 18.36 1.52 -0.98
N ASP A 143 18.00 2.80 -0.83
CA ASP A 143 18.35 3.57 0.37
C ASP A 143 17.37 4.74 0.60
N ILE A 144 17.22 5.15 1.84
CA ILE A 144 16.36 6.24 2.27
C ILE A 144 17.19 7.27 3.02
N HIS A 145 17.10 8.53 2.58
CA HIS A 145 17.88 9.64 3.12
C HIS A 145 16.98 10.67 3.80
N GLY A 146 17.45 11.18 4.91
CA GLY A 146 16.81 12.23 5.69
C GLY A 146 16.97 12.00 7.20
N ARG A 147 16.89 13.04 7.99
CA ARG A 147 17.01 12.94 9.44
C ARG A 147 15.65 13.10 10.13
N ALA A 148 15.08 14.27 10.08
CA ALA A 148 13.76 14.54 10.66
C ALA A 148 12.63 14.14 9.69
N ARG A 149 12.83 14.40 8.40
CA ARG A 149 11.90 14.10 7.31
C ARG A 149 12.65 13.50 6.13
N LEU A 150 11.92 12.77 5.28
CA LEU A 150 12.42 12.25 4.01
C LEU A 150 12.91 13.42 3.12
N GLU A 151 14.14 13.32 2.65
CA GLU A 151 14.79 14.31 1.78
C GLU A 151 15.02 13.72 0.39
N ALA A 152 15.45 12.47 0.33
CA ALA A 152 15.71 11.76 -0.91
C ALA A 152 15.62 10.24 -0.71
N VAL A 153 15.57 9.52 -1.80
CA VAL A 153 15.78 8.07 -1.86
C VAL A 153 16.83 7.75 -2.91
N THR A 154 17.52 6.64 -2.75
CA THR A 154 18.29 6.03 -3.84
C THR A 154 17.44 4.94 -4.45
N VAL A 155 17.31 4.95 -5.77
CA VAL A 155 16.67 3.88 -6.55
C VAL A 155 17.73 3.18 -7.39
N SER A 156 17.54 1.89 -7.68
CA SER A 156 18.42 1.13 -8.56
C SER A 156 17.61 0.19 -9.41
N GLN A 157 18.14 -0.14 -10.59
CA GLN A 157 17.63 -1.26 -11.39
C GLN A 157 17.87 -2.57 -10.64
N VAL A 158 17.01 -3.56 -10.93
CA VAL A 158 17.15 -4.92 -10.39
C VAL A 158 17.30 -5.95 -11.51
N ASP A 159 18.05 -7.00 -11.22
CA ASP A 159 18.20 -8.16 -12.08
C ASP A 159 16.96 -9.09 -12.04
N GLU A 160 16.99 -10.18 -12.81
CA GLU A 160 15.92 -11.20 -12.83
C GLU A 160 15.67 -11.87 -11.49
N ARG A 161 16.62 -11.77 -10.54
CA ARG A 161 16.48 -12.26 -9.16
C ARG A 161 16.04 -11.17 -8.18
N LEU A 162 15.62 -10.01 -8.72
CA LEU A 162 15.19 -8.83 -7.96
C LEU A 162 16.31 -8.26 -7.05
N ARG A 163 17.59 -8.41 -7.44
CA ARG A 163 18.73 -7.86 -6.72
C ARG A 163 19.17 -6.57 -7.38
N PRO A 164 19.46 -5.52 -6.61
CA PRO A 164 19.98 -4.26 -7.15
C PRO A 164 21.25 -4.49 -7.98
N ILE A 165 21.30 -3.87 -9.13
CA ILE A 165 22.45 -3.90 -10.06
C ILE A 165 23.38 -2.75 -9.67
N PRO A 166 24.65 -3.04 -9.27
CA PRO A 166 25.61 -2.00 -8.92
C PRO A 166 25.91 -1.07 -10.11
N GLY A 167 26.02 0.23 -9.83
CA GLY A 167 26.29 1.26 -10.84
C GLY A 167 25.04 1.79 -11.53
N THR A 168 23.83 1.38 -11.11
CA THR A 168 22.55 1.90 -11.61
C THR A 168 21.85 2.80 -10.60
N GLU A 169 22.54 3.16 -9.52
CA GLU A 169 22.00 3.95 -8.43
C GLU A 169 21.72 5.38 -8.89
N GLU A 170 20.50 5.83 -8.67
CA GLU A 170 20.05 7.19 -8.91
C GLU A 170 19.47 7.80 -7.62
N ARG A 171 19.87 9.03 -7.30
CA ARG A 171 19.30 9.78 -6.18
C ARG A 171 18.10 10.59 -6.65
N VAL A 172 16.95 10.36 -6.03
CA VAL A 172 15.68 11.07 -6.30
C VAL A 172 15.29 11.89 -5.07
N GLU A 173 15.12 13.23 -5.25
CA GLU A 173 14.74 14.20 -4.22
C GLU A 173 13.26 14.58 -4.27
#